data_eda1f4a70663e3697c55b81139d660bc
#
_entry.id   eda1f4a70663e3697c55b81139d660bc
#
_cell.length_a   1.000
_cell.length_b   1.000
_cell.length_c   1.000
_cell.angle_alpha   90.00
_cell.angle_beta   90.00
_cell.angle_gamma   90.00
#
_symmetry.space_group_name_H-M   'P 1'
#
loop_
_entity.id
_entity.type
_entity.pdbx_description
1 polymer ?
#
loop_
_entity_poly.entity_id
_entity_poly.type
_entity_poly.pdbx_seq_one_letter_code
_entity_poly.pdbx_strand_id
1 'polypeptide(L)'
;MNDRVNSDTPRKILKPRRLALLGTVAALGVAVLAASPVSSQFGVNSFVAPAQAAEGAATPQGFGDLVAKVKPAVISVRVKIDQDNDKSAMMQQNRMDSDEDSPFDQFSRQFGFRGPGMNGMPRQRHQVITGEGSGFFISADGYAVTNNHVVDHAESVQVTMDDGTVYTAKVVGTDPKTDLALIKVDGKKDFPFVKFSDQKPRIGDWVVAVGNPFGLGGTVTAGIVSASGRDIGNGPYDDFIQIDAPINKGNSGGPAFDMSGNVIGVNTAIFSPSGGSVGIGFDIPASTAKLVVAQLKDKGAVTRGWLGVQVQPVTSDIADSLGLKEARGAIVDNPQDGSPAAKAGIEAGDVITAVNGTAIKDSRDLARTIATLAPGTSVKLDVFHKGAAKT
;
A
#
# COMPACT_ATOMS: atom_id res chain seq x y z
N MET A 1 -58.91 -32.20 27.91
CA MET A 1 -58.51 -31.67 29.22
C MET A 1 -57.71 -30.43 28.92
N ASN A 2 -58.34 -29.28 29.18
CA ASN A 2 -57.85 -27.93 28.90
C ASN A 2 -56.69 -27.55 29.80
N ASP A 3 -55.70 -26.82 29.28
CA ASP A 3 -55.08 -25.77 30.04
C ASP A 3 -54.58 -24.69 29.08
N ARG A 4 -55.30 -23.52 29.14
CA ARG A 4 -54.94 -22.26 28.56
C ARG A 4 -53.90 -21.58 29.45
N VAL A 5 -52.73 -21.27 28.93
CA VAL A 5 -51.79 -20.36 29.59
C VAL A 5 -52.02 -18.93 29.06
N ASN A 6 -52.51 -18.11 29.97
CA ASN A 6 -52.74 -16.67 29.80
C ASN A 6 -51.37 -15.97 29.93
N SER A 7 -50.96 -15.20 28.89
CA SER A 7 -49.74 -14.37 28.94
C SER A 7 -50.21 -12.91 29.11
N ASP A 8 -50.28 -12.46 30.35
CA ASP A 8 -50.39 -11.05 30.69
C ASP A 8 -49.04 -10.37 30.62
N THR A 9 -48.86 -9.51 29.63
CA THR A 9 -47.72 -8.62 29.52
C THR A 9 -48.03 -7.29 30.26
N PRO A 10 -47.27 -6.85 31.27
CA PRO A 10 -47.54 -5.63 31.98
C PRO A 10 -47.21 -4.41 31.09
N ARG A 11 -48.21 -3.56 30.86
CA ARG A 11 -48.06 -2.23 30.26
C ARG A 11 -47.19 -1.36 31.17
N LYS A 12 -46.00 -0.96 30.70
CA LYS A 12 -45.12 0.00 31.40
C LYS A 12 -45.75 1.40 31.43
N ILE A 13 -46.33 1.74 32.55
CA ILE A 13 -46.79 3.12 32.81
C ILE A 13 -45.57 4.01 33.06
N LEU A 14 -45.43 5.05 32.25
CA LEU A 14 -44.36 6.04 32.39
C LEU A 14 -44.45 6.76 33.76
N LYS A 15 -43.32 6.84 34.47
CA LYS A 15 -43.24 7.49 35.78
C LYS A 15 -43.64 8.98 35.67
N PRO A 16 -44.39 9.54 36.66
CA PRO A 16 -44.98 10.90 36.58
C PRO A 16 -43.99 12.03 36.34
N ARG A 17 -42.71 11.84 36.71
CA ARG A 17 -41.65 12.81 36.43
C ARG A 17 -41.31 12.99 34.94
N ARG A 18 -41.54 11.99 34.09
CA ARG A 18 -41.32 12.12 32.62
C ARG A 18 -42.48 12.80 31.91
N LEU A 19 -43.70 12.65 32.39
CA LEU A 19 -44.86 13.40 31.89
C LEU A 19 -44.75 14.90 32.22
N ALA A 20 -44.25 15.29 33.39
CA ALA A 20 -44.03 16.68 33.76
C ALA A 20 -42.98 17.36 32.86
N LEU A 21 -41.92 16.65 32.50
CA LEU A 21 -40.86 17.21 31.63
C LEU A 21 -41.34 17.42 30.18
N LEU A 22 -42.17 16.54 29.66
CA LEU A 22 -42.78 16.70 28.33
C LEU A 22 -43.80 17.83 28.30
N GLY A 23 -44.56 18.03 29.40
CA GLY A 23 -45.49 19.12 29.52
C GLY A 23 -44.83 20.50 29.56
N THR A 24 -43.67 20.63 30.25
CA THR A 24 -42.93 21.92 30.33
C THR A 24 -42.27 22.30 29.00
N VAL A 25 -41.77 21.34 28.22
CA VAL A 25 -41.20 21.61 26.89
C VAL A 25 -42.30 22.03 25.88
N ALA A 26 -43.46 21.42 25.94
CA ALA A 26 -44.61 21.80 25.10
C ALA A 26 -45.18 23.21 25.48
N ALA A 27 -45.24 23.53 26.77
CA ALA A 27 -45.71 24.85 27.24
C ALA A 27 -44.73 25.97 26.86
N LEU A 28 -43.42 25.74 26.91
CA LEU A 28 -42.43 26.72 26.45
C LEU A 28 -42.47 26.94 24.93
N GLY A 29 -42.72 25.89 24.13
CA GLY A 29 -42.88 25.99 22.67
C GLY A 29 -44.12 26.83 22.27
N VAL A 30 -45.24 26.68 22.97
CA VAL A 30 -46.47 27.46 22.73
C VAL A 30 -46.34 28.90 23.21
N ALA A 31 -45.63 29.16 24.31
CA ALA A 31 -45.39 30.53 24.82
C ALA A 31 -44.54 31.37 23.86
N VAL A 32 -43.60 30.77 23.13
CA VAL A 32 -42.79 31.47 22.12
C VAL A 32 -43.61 31.78 20.86
N LEU A 33 -44.64 30.98 20.53
CA LEU A 33 -45.51 31.21 19.38
C LEU A 33 -46.65 32.21 19.66
N ALA A 34 -47.03 32.44 20.95
CA ALA A 34 -48.14 33.33 21.34
C ALA A 34 -47.69 34.76 21.71
N ALA A 35 -46.36 35.00 21.76
CA ALA A 35 -45.83 36.31 22.20
C ALA A 35 -45.42 37.21 21.03
N SER A 36 -46.24 37.31 19.99
CA SER A 36 -46.12 38.44 19.05
C SER A 36 -47.49 38.80 18.51
N PRO A 37 -48.01 39.96 18.88
CA PRO A 37 -47.70 41.11 18.08
C PRO A 37 -47.69 42.41 18.89
N VAL A 38 -46.56 43.08 19.03
CA VAL A 38 -46.54 44.55 19.17
C VAL A 38 -45.14 45.03 18.76
N SER A 39 -45.16 45.80 17.74
CA SER A 39 -44.37 46.99 17.45
C SER A 39 -43.59 46.94 16.15
N SER A 40 -44.29 47.35 15.15
CA SER A 40 -43.80 47.99 13.95
C SER A 40 -43.20 49.38 14.23
N GLN A 41 -42.14 49.56 15.04
CA GLN A 41 -41.45 50.84 15.13
C GLN A 41 -40.00 50.83 15.61
N PHE A 42 -39.37 49.66 15.72
CA PHE A 42 -37.91 49.63 15.81
C PHE A 42 -37.37 48.81 14.66
N GLY A 43 -36.70 49.47 13.71
CA GLY A 43 -36.02 48.87 12.59
C GLY A 43 -34.85 47.97 13.05
N VAL A 44 -35.16 46.83 13.61
CA VAL A 44 -34.20 45.71 13.74
C VAL A 44 -34.15 45.04 12.40
N ASN A 45 -33.16 45.45 11.58
CA ASN A 45 -32.79 44.72 10.41
C ASN A 45 -32.58 43.26 10.81
N SER A 46 -33.49 42.41 10.37
CA SER A 46 -33.39 40.96 10.54
C SER A 46 -32.09 40.47 9.90
N PHE A 47 -31.07 40.27 10.72
CA PHE A 47 -29.84 39.55 10.30
C PHE A 47 -30.04 38.03 10.15
N VAL A 48 -31.25 37.60 9.94
CA VAL A 48 -31.49 36.25 9.43
C VAL A 48 -31.62 36.36 7.91
N ALA A 49 -30.47 36.50 7.25
CA ALA A 49 -30.42 36.17 5.84
C ALA A 49 -30.81 34.69 5.75
N PRO A 50 -31.79 34.32 4.91
CA PRO A 50 -32.01 32.91 4.61
C PRO A 50 -30.67 32.40 4.14
N ALA A 51 -30.18 31.28 4.70
CA ALA A 51 -29.05 30.60 4.18
C ALA A 51 -29.42 30.18 2.74
N GLN A 52 -29.12 31.03 1.77
CA GLN A 52 -29.10 30.64 0.41
C GLN A 52 -27.96 29.63 0.32
N ALA A 53 -28.31 28.34 0.21
CA ALA A 53 -27.38 27.36 -0.36
C ALA A 53 -26.87 28.01 -1.64
N ALA A 54 -25.59 28.32 -1.68
CA ALA A 54 -24.98 28.92 -2.86
C ALA A 54 -25.30 27.98 -4.05
N GLU A 55 -26.22 28.44 -4.92
CA GLU A 55 -26.42 27.83 -6.23
C GLU A 55 -25.08 28.01 -6.95
N GLY A 56 -24.27 26.95 -6.96
CA GLY A 56 -22.94 26.97 -7.58
C GLY A 56 -21.82 26.36 -6.74
N ALA A 57 -22.07 25.78 -5.57
CA ALA A 57 -21.14 24.80 -5.04
C ALA A 57 -21.08 23.66 -6.06
N ALA A 58 -20.02 23.66 -6.89
CA ALA A 58 -19.76 22.55 -7.79
C ALA A 58 -19.89 21.28 -6.94
N THR A 59 -20.89 20.44 -7.25
CA THR A 59 -21.00 19.12 -6.64
C THR A 59 -19.62 18.50 -6.75
N PRO A 60 -19.02 17.92 -5.68
CA PRO A 60 -17.75 17.28 -5.77
C PRO A 60 -17.80 16.34 -6.99
N GLN A 61 -16.94 16.59 -7.97
CA GLN A 61 -16.88 15.71 -9.14
C GLN A 61 -16.58 14.32 -8.63
N GLY A 62 -17.49 13.37 -8.88
CA GLY A 62 -17.24 11.97 -8.55
C GLY A 62 -16.07 11.44 -9.37
N PHE A 63 -15.56 10.28 -9.01
CA PHE A 63 -14.43 9.65 -9.72
C PHE A 63 -14.85 8.95 -11.03
N GLY A 64 -16.12 9.07 -11.46
CA GLY A 64 -16.69 8.32 -12.58
C GLY A 64 -15.90 8.45 -13.88
N ASP A 65 -15.56 9.68 -14.30
CA ASP A 65 -14.80 9.93 -15.55
C ASP A 65 -13.38 9.38 -15.47
N LEU A 66 -12.71 9.56 -14.32
CA LEU A 66 -11.40 8.98 -14.06
C LEU A 66 -11.45 7.45 -14.18
N VAL A 67 -12.41 6.83 -13.50
CA VAL A 67 -12.58 5.37 -13.49
C VAL A 67 -12.89 4.84 -14.89
N ALA A 68 -13.78 5.46 -15.63
CA ALA A 68 -14.09 5.08 -17.02
C ALA A 68 -12.86 5.10 -17.93
N LYS A 69 -11.95 6.04 -17.69
CA LYS A 69 -10.69 6.18 -18.46
C LYS A 69 -9.67 5.10 -18.11
N VAL A 70 -9.49 4.75 -16.81
CA VAL A 70 -8.36 3.92 -16.36
C VAL A 70 -8.72 2.45 -16.19
N LYS A 71 -9.97 2.13 -15.84
CA LYS A 71 -10.46 0.79 -15.56
C LYS A 71 -10.22 -0.23 -16.69
N PRO A 72 -10.34 0.11 -17.99
CA PRO A 72 -10.07 -0.84 -19.07
C PRO A 72 -8.62 -1.36 -19.11
N ALA A 73 -7.68 -0.64 -18.49
CA ALA A 73 -6.28 -1.07 -18.39
C ALA A 73 -6.01 -1.96 -17.19
N VAL A 74 -6.97 -2.14 -16.25
CA VAL A 74 -6.82 -2.94 -15.04
C VAL A 74 -7.34 -4.34 -15.26
N ILE A 75 -6.55 -5.31 -14.88
CA ILE A 75 -6.76 -6.74 -15.17
C ILE A 75 -6.82 -7.56 -13.88
N SER A 76 -7.56 -8.67 -13.94
CA SER A 76 -7.41 -9.76 -12.99
C SER A 76 -6.25 -10.64 -13.42
N VAL A 77 -5.41 -11.03 -12.47
CA VAL A 77 -4.30 -11.96 -12.67
C VAL A 77 -4.60 -13.22 -11.88
N ARG A 78 -4.71 -14.35 -12.57
CA ARG A 78 -4.94 -15.67 -11.97
C ARG A 78 -3.79 -16.59 -12.33
N VAL A 79 -3.26 -17.30 -11.36
CA VAL A 79 -2.16 -18.23 -11.54
C VAL A 79 -2.55 -19.61 -11.09
N LYS A 80 -1.96 -20.62 -11.74
CA LYS A 80 -1.95 -22.02 -11.29
C LYS A 80 -0.56 -22.35 -10.79
N ILE A 81 -0.50 -22.94 -9.60
CA ILE A 81 0.75 -23.37 -8.95
C ILE A 81 0.68 -24.89 -8.80
N ASP A 82 1.70 -25.60 -9.32
CA ASP A 82 1.82 -27.05 -9.13
C ASP A 82 2.74 -27.34 -7.94
N GLN A 83 2.23 -28.09 -6.96
CA GLN A 83 2.94 -28.39 -5.72
C GLN A 83 4.07 -29.44 -5.86
N ASP A 84 4.18 -30.14 -6.97
CA ASP A 84 5.16 -31.22 -7.08
C ASP A 84 6.63 -30.76 -7.19
N ASN A 85 6.87 -29.51 -7.56
CA ASN A 85 8.21 -28.93 -7.67
C ASN A 85 8.72 -28.24 -6.39
N ASP A 86 7.88 -28.05 -5.38
CA ASP A 86 8.17 -27.13 -4.25
C ASP A 86 8.85 -27.81 -3.05
N LYS A 87 8.97 -29.14 -3.04
CA LYS A 87 9.58 -29.88 -1.91
C LYS A 87 11.07 -29.58 -1.69
N SER A 88 11.76 -29.08 -2.70
CA SER A 88 13.20 -28.75 -2.63
C SER A 88 13.44 -27.33 -2.08
N ALA A 89 12.54 -26.38 -2.31
CA ALA A 89 12.66 -25.00 -1.85
C ALA A 89 12.31 -24.86 -0.36
N MET A 90 11.36 -25.64 0.15
CA MET A 90 10.95 -25.60 1.57
C MET A 90 12.02 -26.05 2.57
N MET A 91 12.99 -26.84 2.16
CA MET A 91 14.07 -27.30 3.07
C MET A 91 15.16 -26.25 3.31
N GLN A 92 15.26 -25.21 2.50
CA GLN A 92 16.32 -24.21 2.60
C GLN A 92 15.90 -22.93 3.36
N GLN A 93 14.61 -22.67 3.52
CA GLN A 93 14.08 -21.44 4.12
C GLN A 93 13.82 -21.52 5.63
N ASN A 94 14.01 -22.67 6.25
CA ASN A 94 13.71 -22.91 7.69
C ASN A 94 14.87 -22.51 8.63
N ARG A 95 15.73 -21.54 8.27
CA ARG A 95 16.90 -21.16 9.07
C ARG A 95 17.05 -19.65 9.34
N MET A 96 15.99 -18.88 9.28
CA MET A 96 16.01 -17.52 9.84
C MET A 96 14.78 -17.31 10.70
N ASP A 97 14.92 -17.65 11.97
CA ASP A 97 14.05 -17.15 13.03
C ASP A 97 14.29 -15.65 13.16
N SER A 98 13.36 -14.84 12.67
CA SER A 98 13.17 -13.47 13.10
C SER A 98 11.88 -13.41 13.91
N ASP A 99 12.03 -13.13 15.20
CA ASP A 99 10.97 -13.17 16.23
C ASP A 99 9.92 -12.05 16.16
N GLU A 100 9.79 -11.33 15.05
CA GLU A 100 8.72 -10.33 14.89
C GLU A 100 8.00 -10.52 13.55
N ASP A 101 6.70 -10.87 13.63
CA ASP A 101 5.80 -10.92 12.48
C ASP A 101 5.62 -9.53 11.87
N SER A 102 6.23 -9.27 10.72
CA SER A 102 6.00 -8.02 9.99
C SER A 102 4.54 -7.93 9.51
N PRO A 103 3.98 -6.72 9.33
CA PRO A 103 2.67 -6.55 8.70
C PRO A 103 2.55 -7.26 7.35
N PHE A 104 3.64 -7.35 6.60
CA PHE A 104 3.70 -8.09 5.35
C PHE A 104 3.60 -9.60 5.56
N ASP A 105 4.27 -10.16 6.56
CA ASP A 105 4.16 -11.58 6.92
C ASP A 105 2.76 -11.96 7.41
N GLN A 106 2.14 -11.10 8.21
CA GLN A 106 0.75 -11.26 8.62
C GLN A 106 -0.18 -11.27 7.41
N PHE A 107 -0.02 -10.30 6.50
CA PHE A 107 -0.76 -10.23 5.26
C PHE A 107 -0.57 -11.49 4.42
N SER A 108 0.68 -11.91 4.20
CA SER A 108 1.01 -13.10 3.39
C SER A 108 0.41 -14.38 3.97
N ARG A 109 0.45 -14.56 5.29
CA ARG A 109 -0.18 -15.72 5.98
C ARG A 109 -1.69 -15.71 5.85
N GLN A 110 -2.31 -14.55 5.99
CA GLN A 110 -3.76 -14.39 6.01
C GLN A 110 -4.37 -14.56 4.62
N PHE A 111 -3.65 -14.16 3.58
CA PHE A 111 -4.11 -14.25 2.19
C PHE A 111 -3.67 -15.53 1.47
N GLY A 112 -3.03 -16.46 2.19
CA GLY A 112 -2.70 -17.79 1.66
C GLY A 112 -1.51 -17.81 0.69
N PHE A 113 -0.66 -16.79 0.72
CA PHE A 113 0.58 -16.74 -0.05
C PHE A 113 1.73 -17.51 0.62
N ARG A 114 1.51 -18.04 1.82
CA ARG A 114 2.40 -18.99 2.45
C ARG A 114 1.81 -20.39 2.32
N GLY A 115 2.57 -21.31 1.77
CA GLY A 115 2.17 -22.71 1.61
C GLY A 115 1.72 -23.34 2.94
N PRO A 116 0.82 -24.32 2.92
CA PRO A 116 0.23 -24.90 4.11
C PRO A 116 1.28 -25.63 4.96
N GLY A 117 1.68 -25.01 6.05
CA GLY A 117 2.38 -25.67 7.13
C GLY A 117 1.37 -26.34 8.07
N MET A 118 1.41 -27.68 8.11
CA MET A 118 0.96 -28.60 9.19
C MET A 118 -0.52 -28.98 9.29
N ASN A 119 -0.85 -30.19 9.00
CA ASN A 119 -0.89 -31.36 9.87
C ASN A 119 -1.28 -32.64 9.12
N GLY A 120 -0.39 -33.60 9.19
CA GLY A 120 -0.54 -35.02 9.07
C GLY A 120 -1.80 -35.62 8.46
N MET A 121 -1.71 -35.98 7.12
CA MET A 121 -2.18 -37.27 6.62
C MET A 121 -1.78 -37.37 5.12
N PRO A 122 -1.29 -38.53 4.65
CA PRO A 122 -0.86 -38.71 3.27
C PRO A 122 -2.11 -38.84 2.37
N ARG A 123 -2.49 -37.78 1.69
CA ARG A 123 -3.39 -37.83 0.55
C ARG A 123 -2.64 -37.35 -0.68
N GLN A 124 -2.16 -38.30 -1.48
CA GLN A 124 -1.82 -38.09 -2.88
C GLN A 124 -3.07 -37.56 -3.62
N ARG A 125 -3.18 -36.27 -3.77
CA ARG A 125 -3.98 -35.59 -4.80
C ARG A 125 -3.15 -34.41 -5.25
N HIS A 126 -2.87 -34.32 -6.54
CA HIS A 126 -2.42 -33.10 -7.19
C HIS A 126 -3.34 -31.95 -6.73
N GLN A 127 -2.86 -31.12 -5.85
CA GLN A 127 -3.60 -29.94 -5.39
C GLN A 127 -3.09 -28.76 -6.20
N VAL A 128 -3.84 -28.38 -7.22
CA VAL A 128 -3.62 -27.12 -7.93
C VAL A 128 -4.08 -25.99 -7.02
N ILE A 129 -3.15 -25.21 -6.53
CA ILE A 129 -3.45 -23.97 -5.80
C ILE A 129 -3.64 -22.87 -6.84
N THR A 130 -4.70 -22.09 -6.69
CA THR A 130 -4.95 -20.93 -7.55
C THR A 130 -4.64 -19.66 -6.74
N GLY A 131 -3.62 -18.91 -7.15
CA GLY A 131 -3.36 -17.55 -6.69
C GLY A 131 -4.17 -16.55 -7.51
N GLU A 132 -4.57 -15.44 -6.90
CA GLU A 132 -5.37 -14.42 -7.56
C GLU A 132 -5.03 -13.01 -7.06
N GLY A 133 -4.93 -12.06 -7.99
CA GLY A 133 -4.64 -10.67 -7.73
C GLY A 133 -5.11 -9.79 -8.89
N SER A 134 -4.66 -8.57 -8.88
CA SER A 134 -4.85 -7.58 -9.95
C SER A 134 -3.53 -7.23 -10.63
N GLY A 135 -3.64 -6.53 -11.74
CA GLY A 135 -2.54 -5.94 -12.45
C GLY A 135 -3.02 -4.82 -13.35
N PHE A 136 -2.13 -4.21 -14.10
CA PHE A 136 -2.49 -3.17 -15.06
C PHE A 136 -1.50 -3.11 -16.21
N PHE A 137 -2.00 -2.82 -17.41
CA PHE A 137 -1.17 -2.60 -18.58
C PHE A 137 -0.44 -1.27 -18.52
N ILE A 138 0.83 -1.28 -18.90
CA ILE A 138 1.71 -0.11 -19.00
C ILE A 138 2.11 0.21 -20.45
N SER A 139 1.72 -0.62 -21.40
CA SER A 139 1.97 -0.42 -22.82
C SER A 139 0.97 -1.17 -23.70
N ALA A 140 0.71 -0.61 -24.89
CA ALA A 140 -0.24 -1.15 -25.85
C ALA A 140 0.14 -2.54 -26.39
N ASP A 141 1.41 -2.90 -26.34
CA ASP A 141 1.92 -4.21 -26.75
C ASP A 141 1.76 -5.31 -25.68
N GLY A 142 1.12 -5.00 -24.55
CA GLY A 142 0.69 -6.00 -23.56
C GLY A 142 1.66 -6.26 -22.41
N TYR A 143 2.59 -5.35 -22.12
CA TYR A 143 3.29 -5.41 -20.84
C TYR A 143 2.38 -4.94 -19.71
N ALA A 144 2.32 -5.73 -18.65
CA ALA A 144 1.53 -5.41 -17.47
C ALA A 144 2.32 -5.64 -16.19
N VAL A 145 1.98 -4.86 -15.17
CA VAL A 145 2.59 -4.90 -13.83
C VAL A 145 1.63 -5.57 -12.87
N THR A 146 2.18 -6.36 -11.96
CA THR A 146 1.48 -6.95 -10.81
C THR A 146 2.46 -7.11 -9.65
N ASN A 147 2.04 -7.67 -8.53
CA ASN A 147 2.97 -8.02 -7.45
C ASN A 147 3.69 -9.35 -7.74
N ASN A 148 4.91 -9.48 -7.17
CA ASN A 148 5.67 -10.72 -7.23
C ASN A 148 4.90 -11.86 -6.56
N HIS A 149 4.38 -11.64 -5.34
CA HIS A 149 3.65 -12.67 -4.59
C HIS A 149 2.40 -13.21 -5.32
N VAL A 150 1.84 -12.44 -6.29
CA VAL A 150 0.70 -12.90 -7.11
C VAL A 150 1.12 -13.93 -8.15
N VAL A 151 2.34 -13.81 -8.70
CA VAL A 151 2.83 -14.68 -9.78
C VAL A 151 3.97 -15.61 -9.35
N ASP A 152 4.32 -15.58 -8.06
CA ASP A 152 5.39 -16.41 -7.53
C ASP A 152 5.06 -17.89 -7.69
N HIS A 153 6.05 -18.67 -8.16
CA HIS A 153 5.91 -20.10 -8.49
C HIS A 153 4.78 -20.43 -9.49
N ALA A 154 4.33 -19.46 -10.29
CA ALA A 154 3.28 -19.67 -11.28
C ALA A 154 3.74 -20.58 -12.43
N GLU A 155 3.09 -21.70 -12.63
CA GLU A 155 3.23 -22.54 -13.82
C GLU A 155 2.57 -21.90 -15.04
N SER A 156 1.41 -21.28 -14.82
CA SER A 156 0.69 -20.55 -15.86
C SER A 156 0.00 -19.31 -15.30
N VAL A 157 0.00 -18.24 -16.09
CA VAL A 157 -0.65 -16.97 -15.76
C VAL A 157 -1.77 -16.72 -16.75
N GLN A 158 -2.98 -16.52 -16.24
CA GLN A 158 -4.15 -16.08 -17.00
C GLN A 158 -4.50 -14.65 -16.58
N VAL A 159 -4.86 -13.83 -17.54
CA VAL A 159 -5.27 -12.44 -17.37
C VAL A 159 -6.69 -12.29 -17.87
N THR A 160 -7.56 -11.71 -17.05
CA THR A 160 -8.95 -11.38 -17.46
C THR A 160 -9.09 -9.86 -17.51
N MET A 161 -9.52 -9.36 -18.67
CA MET A 161 -9.81 -7.94 -18.88
C MET A 161 -11.11 -7.51 -18.16
N ASP A 162 -11.38 -6.21 -18.15
CA ASP A 162 -12.63 -5.65 -17.60
C ASP A 162 -13.89 -6.11 -18.37
N ASP A 163 -13.76 -6.37 -19.66
CA ASP A 163 -14.83 -6.91 -20.53
C ASP A 163 -15.02 -8.44 -20.42
N GLY A 164 -14.27 -9.10 -19.55
CA GLY A 164 -14.29 -10.55 -19.37
C GLY A 164 -13.44 -11.35 -20.36
N THR A 165 -12.77 -10.69 -21.30
CA THR A 165 -11.86 -11.37 -22.24
C THR A 165 -10.66 -11.95 -21.51
N VAL A 166 -10.34 -13.22 -21.78
CA VAL A 166 -9.25 -13.94 -21.12
C VAL A 166 -8.06 -14.12 -22.06
N TYR A 167 -6.87 -13.85 -21.57
CA TYR A 167 -5.60 -14.04 -22.25
C TYR A 167 -4.65 -14.88 -21.41
N THR A 168 -3.69 -15.50 -22.05
CA THR A 168 -2.53 -16.11 -21.38
C THR A 168 -1.40 -15.09 -21.32
N ALA A 169 -0.67 -15.09 -20.21
CA ALA A 169 0.49 -14.24 -20.02
C ALA A 169 1.73 -15.06 -19.65
N LYS A 170 2.91 -14.48 -19.91
CA LYS A 170 4.20 -15.02 -19.48
C LYS A 170 4.81 -14.06 -18.47
N VAL A 171 5.41 -14.59 -17.41
CA VAL A 171 6.23 -13.81 -16.49
C VAL A 171 7.52 -13.42 -17.20
N VAL A 172 7.76 -12.12 -17.36
CA VAL A 172 8.99 -11.58 -17.96
C VAL A 172 10.10 -11.58 -16.92
N GLY A 173 9.76 -11.22 -15.69
CA GLY A 173 10.67 -11.22 -14.56
C GLY A 173 9.98 -10.75 -13.30
N THR A 174 10.61 -11.03 -12.17
CA THR A 174 10.13 -10.69 -10.83
C THR A 174 11.21 -10.03 -10.00
N ASP A 175 10.79 -9.26 -9.01
CA ASP A 175 11.64 -8.68 -8.00
C ASP A 175 11.03 -8.90 -6.60
N PRO A 176 11.39 -9.99 -5.92
CA PRO A 176 10.89 -10.28 -4.57
C PRO A 176 11.19 -9.19 -3.53
N LYS A 177 12.28 -8.43 -3.73
CA LYS A 177 12.71 -7.40 -2.77
C LYS A 177 11.82 -6.15 -2.76
N THR A 178 11.11 -5.88 -3.83
CA THR A 178 10.12 -4.79 -3.92
C THR A 178 8.72 -5.32 -4.17
N ASP A 179 8.55 -6.65 -4.19
CA ASP A 179 7.27 -7.31 -4.45
C ASP A 179 6.63 -6.90 -5.79
N LEU A 180 7.42 -6.72 -6.85
CA LEU A 180 6.96 -6.37 -8.19
C LEU A 180 7.23 -7.48 -9.20
N ALA A 181 6.33 -7.61 -10.16
CA ALA A 181 6.49 -8.48 -11.31
C ALA A 181 6.05 -7.80 -12.60
N LEU A 182 6.72 -8.15 -13.70
CA LEU A 182 6.36 -7.77 -15.05
C LEU A 182 5.88 -9.01 -15.80
N ILE A 183 4.69 -8.94 -16.36
CA ILE A 183 4.12 -9.99 -17.21
C ILE A 183 3.92 -9.46 -18.62
N LYS A 184 3.93 -10.37 -19.59
CA LYS A 184 3.67 -10.09 -21.00
C LYS A 184 2.46 -10.87 -21.46
N VAL A 185 1.43 -10.15 -21.85
CA VAL A 185 0.19 -10.70 -22.42
C VAL A 185 0.33 -10.74 -23.93
N ASP A 186 0.10 -11.90 -24.54
CA ASP A 186 0.07 -12.07 -25.98
C ASP A 186 -1.38 -12.07 -26.46
N GLY A 187 -1.63 -11.58 -27.68
CA GLY A 187 -2.97 -11.62 -28.28
C GLY A 187 -3.33 -10.45 -29.18
N LYS A 188 -3.06 -9.22 -28.75
CA LYS A 188 -3.28 -8.02 -29.55
C LYS A 188 -2.18 -6.98 -29.34
N LYS A 189 -2.19 -5.90 -30.15
CA LYS A 189 -1.19 -4.82 -30.09
C LYS A 189 -1.78 -3.46 -29.70
N ASP A 190 -2.99 -3.46 -29.19
CA ASP A 190 -3.76 -2.25 -28.86
C ASP A 190 -4.43 -2.37 -27.47
N PHE A 191 -3.73 -2.99 -26.51
CA PHE A 191 -4.21 -3.02 -25.13
C PHE A 191 -4.35 -1.60 -24.57
N PRO A 192 -5.46 -1.29 -23.87
CA PRO A 192 -5.55 -0.06 -23.10
C PRO A 192 -4.47 -0.09 -22.00
N PHE A 193 -3.81 1.04 -21.80
CA PHE A 193 -2.72 1.12 -20.82
C PHE A 193 -2.73 2.45 -20.06
N VAL A 194 -2.10 2.48 -18.91
CA VAL A 194 -1.93 3.65 -18.06
C VAL A 194 -0.45 4.00 -17.88
N LYS A 195 -0.18 5.21 -17.44
CA LYS A 195 1.18 5.71 -17.21
C LYS A 195 1.45 5.89 -15.74
N PHE A 196 2.68 5.69 -15.34
CA PHE A 196 3.14 6.06 -14.00
C PHE A 196 3.24 7.57 -13.86
N SER A 197 2.88 8.09 -12.70
CA SER A 197 3.08 9.49 -12.34
C SER A 197 4.57 9.83 -12.27
N ASP A 198 4.94 11.01 -12.76
CA ASP A 198 6.29 11.56 -12.61
C ASP A 198 6.43 12.36 -11.32
N GLN A 199 5.31 12.67 -10.68
CA GLN A 199 5.27 13.44 -9.45
C GLN A 199 5.10 12.55 -8.24
N LYS A 200 5.81 12.89 -7.16
CA LYS A 200 5.61 12.25 -5.86
C LYS A 200 4.28 12.76 -5.26
N PRO A 201 3.36 11.88 -4.87
CA PRO A 201 2.12 12.29 -4.24
C PRO A 201 2.40 12.91 -2.87
N ARG A 202 1.59 13.88 -2.46
CA ARG A 202 1.66 14.56 -1.16
C ARG A 202 0.65 13.93 -0.20
N ILE A 203 0.95 13.99 1.07
CA ILE A 203 -0.01 13.61 2.11
C ILE A 203 -1.24 14.53 1.98
N GLY A 204 -2.45 13.91 1.94
CA GLY A 204 -3.72 14.57 1.72
C GLY A 204 -4.20 14.60 0.27
N ASP A 205 -3.37 14.26 -0.72
CA ASP A 205 -3.82 14.14 -2.10
C ASP A 205 -4.80 12.97 -2.25
N TRP A 206 -5.84 13.14 -3.07
CA TRP A 206 -6.79 12.08 -3.39
C TRP A 206 -6.11 10.92 -4.10
N VAL A 207 -6.53 9.71 -3.73
CA VAL A 207 -6.12 8.46 -4.37
C VAL A 207 -7.33 7.60 -4.71
N VAL A 208 -7.31 7.01 -5.91
CA VAL A 208 -8.32 6.05 -6.38
C VAL A 208 -7.61 4.73 -6.64
N ALA A 209 -7.90 3.73 -5.81
CA ALA A 209 -7.38 2.38 -5.99
C ALA A 209 -8.35 1.55 -6.85
N VAL A 210 -7.81 0.90 -7.87
CA VAL A 210 -8.60 0.06 -8.79
C VAL A 210 -8.00 -1.33 -8.83
N GLY A 211 -8.86 -2.31 -8.61
CA GLY A 211 -8.53 -3.73 -8.77
C GLY A 211 -9.56 -4.43 -9.65
N ASN A 212 -9.25 -5.65 -10.06
CA ASN A 212 -10.19 -6.54 -10.74
C ASN A 212 -10.22 -7.92 -10.06
N PRO A 213 -10.56 -7.97 -8.75
CA PRO A 213 -10.63 -9.22 -8.03
C PRO A 213 -11.63 -10.15 -8.69
N PHE A 214 -11.23 -11.40 -8.87
CA PHE A 214 -12.07 -12.48 -9.46
C PHE A 214 -12.49 -12.28 -10.93
N GLY A 215 -12.01 -11.23 -11.62
CA GLY A 215 -12.41 -10.94 -12.99
C GLY A 215 -13.89 -10.53 -13.12
N LEU A 216 -14.48 -9.96 -12.05
CA LEU A 216 -15.90 -9.61 -11.98
C LEU A 216 -16.21 -8.19 -12.49
N GLY A 217 -15.30 -7.58 -13.25
CA GLY A 217 -15.51 -6.26 -13.85
C GLY A 217 -15.04 -5.09 -12.99
N GLY A 218 -14.02 -5.32 -12.16
CA GLY A 218 -13.29 -4.28 -11.43
C GLY A 218 -13.97 -3.78 -10.15
N THR A 219 -13.13 -3.42 -9.19
CA THR A 219 -13.52 -2.79 -7.91
C THR A 219 -12.78 -1.49 -7.77
N VAL A 220 -13.46 -0.43 -7.34
CA VAL A 220 -12.90 0.90 -7.16
C VAL A 220 -13.11 1.34 -5.72
N THR A 221 -12.05 1.83 -5.10
CA THR A 221 -12.09 2.47 -3.79
C THR A 221 -11.37 3.82 -3.86
N ALA A 222 -11.74 4.75 -2.99
CA ALA A 222 -11.12 6.08 -2.95
C ALA A 222 -10.77 6.45 -1.53
N GLY A 223 -9.74 7.25 -1.39
CA GLY A 223 -9.23 7.77 -0.14
C GLY A 223 -8.19 8.84 -0.38
N ILE A 224 -7.26 9.00 0.55
CA ILE A 224 -6.15 9.94 0.46
C ILE A 224 -4.80 9.26 0.71
N VAL A 225 -3.74 9.90 0.31
CA VAL A 225 -2.40 9.56 0.75
C VAL A 225 -2.25 9.96 2.21
N SER A 226 -2.10 8.97 3.10
CA SER A 226 -2.04 9.18 4.55
C SER A 226 -0.61 9.42 5.04
N ALA A 227 0.38 8.79 4.40
CA ALA A 227 1.81 8.94 4.73
C ALA A 227 2.69 8.51 3.54
N SER A 228 3.99 8.82 3.62
CA SER A 228 5.02 8.36 2.66
C SER A 228 6.25 7.88 3.40
N GLY A 229 7.03 6.98 2.79
CA GLY A 229 8.26 6.46 3.36
C GLY A 229 8.03 5.45 4.50
N ARG A 230 6.90 4.75 4.49
CA ARG A 230 6.59 3.74 5.50
C ARG A 230 7.47 2.51 5.36
N ASP A 231 7.94 2.06 6.49
CA ASP A 231 8.55 0.77 6.71
C ASP A 231 7.49 -0.19 7.25
N ILE A 232 7.34 -1.34 6.62
CA ILE A 232 6.41 -2.38 7.02
C ILE A 232 7.11 -3.70 7.36
N GLY A 233 8.45 -3.67 7.44
CA GLY A 233 9.27 -4.84 7.75
C GLY A 233 9.44 -5.82 6.58
N ASN A 234 9.21 -5.39 5.33
CA ASN A 234 9.42 -6.21 4.15
C ASN A 234 10.90 -6.23 3.69
N GLY A 235 11.72 -5.32 4.20
CA GLY A 235 13.14 -5.31 3.93
C GLY A 235 13.80 -3.93 3.85
N PRO A 236 15.10 -3.91 3.48
CA PRO A 236 15.88 -2.68 3.50
C PRO A 236 15.48 -1.65 2.43
N TYR A 237 14.58 -2.02 1.51
CA TYR A 237 14.12 -1.15 0.42
C TYR A 237 12.72 -0.57 0.66
N ASP A 238 12.15 -0.78 1.85
CA ASP A 238 10.83 -0.28 2.20
C ASP A 238 10.74 1.24 2.06
N ASP A 239 9.75 1.70 1.30
CA ASP A 239 9.45 3.12 1.05
C ASP A 239 7.97 3.27 0.67
N PHE A 240 7.07 2.58 1.38
CA PHE A 240 5.68 2.50 0.97
C PHE A 240 4.93 3.82 1.12
N ILE A 241 3.99 4.07 0.21
CA ILE A 241 2.95 5.06 0.36
C ILE A 241 1.84 4.42 1.18
N GLN A 242 1.43 5.07 2.28
CA GLN A 242 0.25 4.66 3.03
C GLN A 242 -0.97 5.39 2.50
N ILE A 243 -2.05 4.64 2.24
CA ILE A 243 -3.34 5.16 1.79
C ILE A 243 -4.47 4.66 2.71
N ASP A 244 -5.57 5.40 2.79
CA ASP A 244 -6.77 4.99 3.52
C ASP A 244 -7.90 4.48 2.59
N ALA A 245 -7.70 4.53 1.27
CA ALA A 245 -8.57 3.83 0.33
C ALA A 245 -8.65 2.35 0.72
N PRO A 246 -9.85 1.76 0.85
CA PRO A 246 -10.00 0.37 1.25
C PRO A 246 -9.34 -0.60 0.28
N ILE A 247 -8.30 -1.29 0.73
CA ILE A 247 -7.62 -2.38 0.01
C ILE A 247 -8.02 -3.70 0.65
N ASN A 248 -8.47 -4.65 -0.17
CA ASN A 248 -8.87 -5.99 0.25
C ASN A 248 -8.28 -7.04 -0.69
N LYS A 249 -8.51 -8.33 -0.35
CA LYS A 249 -8.06 -9.47 -1.15
C LYS A 249 -8.43 -9.31 -2.62
N GLY A 250 -7.45 -9.49 -3.51
CA GLY A 250 -7.60 -9.37 -4.95
C GLY A 250 -7.23 -7.99 -5.52
N ASN A 251 -7.09 -6.93 -4.69
CA ASN A 251 -6.61 -5.63 -5.15
C ASN A 251 -5.07 -5.57 -5.26
N SER A 252 -4.34 -6.51 -4.62
CA SER A 252 -2.87 -6.59 -4.70
C SER A 252 -2.40 -6.68 -6.15
N GLY A 253 -1.40 -5.90 -6.51
CA GLY A 253 -0.88 -5.75 -7.87
C GLY A 253 -1.66 -4.72 -8.72
N GLY A 254 -2.84 -4.29 -8.29
CA GLY A 254 -3.61 -3.24 -8.95
C GLY A 254 -3.03 -1.85 -8.71
N PRO A 255 -3.38 -0.88 -9.58
CA PRO A 255 -2.86 0.49 -9.49
C PRO A 255 -3.64 1.35 -8.49
N ALA A 256 -2.93 2.27 -7.86
CA ALA A 256 -3.46 3.45 -7.19
C ALA A 256 -3.21 4.67 -8.08
N PHE A 257 -4.24 5.45 -8.35
CA PHE A 257 -4.23 6.58 -9.29
C PHE A 257 -4.32 7.93 -8.60
N ASP A 258 -3.65 8.94 -9.18
CA ASP A 258 -3.95 10.34 -8.92
C ASP A 258 -5.23 10.78 -9.67
N MET A 259 -5.68 12.01 -9.44
CA MET A 259 -6.87 12.57 -10.09
C MET A 259 -6.71 12.82 -11.59
N SER A 260 -5.50 12.71 -12.13
CA SER A 260 -5.19 12.82 -13.56
C SER A 260 -5.22 11.46 -14.28
N GLY A 261 -5.30 10.35 -13.52
CA GLY A 261 -5.28 8.99 -14.03
C GLY A 261 -3.88 8.43 -14.24
N ASN A 262 -2.88 8.99 -13.58
CA ASN A 262 -1.54 8.41 -13.55
C ASN A 262 -1.40 7.52 -12.32
N VAL A 263 -0.66 6.43 -12.46
CA VAL A 263 -0.38 5.50 -11.37
C VAL A 263 0.64 6.13 -10.43
N ILE A 264 0.25 6.35 -9.17
CA ILE A 264 1.13 6.84 -8.10
C ILE A 264 1.75 5.70 -7.29
N GLY A 265 1.11 4.52 -7.30
CA GLY A 265 1.59 3.35 -6.59
C GLY A 265 0.95 2.05 -7.06
N VAL A 266 1.49 0.94 -6.60
CA VAL A 266 0.98 -0.43 -6.82
C VAL A 266 0.52 -0.96 -5.48
N ASN A 267 -0.77 -1.26 -5.34
CA ASN A 267 -1.34 -1.82 -4.11
C ASN A 267 -0.67 -3.15 -3.78
N THR A 268 -0.21 -3.31 -2.55
CA THR A 268 0.60 -4.49 -2.20
C THR A 268 0.18 -5.15 -0.90
N ALA A 269 0.04 -4.39 0.17
CA ALA A 269 -0.24 -4.93 1.50
C ALA A 269 -1.24 -4.06 2.26
N ILE A 270 -1.77 -4.62 3.35
CA ILE A 270 -2.56 -3.88 4.34
C ILE A 270 -2.06 -4.20 5.74
N PHE A 271 -2.21 -3.26 6.66
CA PHE A 271 -2.21 -3.58 8.08
C PHE A 271 -3.64 -3.91 8.50
N SER A 272 -3.86 -5.12 9.01
CA SER A 272 -5.21 -5.56 9.39
C SER A 272 -5.18 -6.61 10.49
N PRO A 273 -5.77 -6.31 11.65
CA PRO A 273 -5.95 -7.32 12.72
C PRO A 273 -6.98 -8.40 12.37
N SER A 274 -7.89 -8.13 11.44
CA SER A 274 -9.04 -9.00 11.13
C SER A 274 -9.04 -9.56 9.72
N GLY A 275 -8.11 -9.13 8.85
CA GLY A 275 -8.02 -9.52 7.44
C GLY A 275 -8.80 -8.65 6.46
N GLY A 276 -9.66 -7.77 6.94
CA GLY A 276 -10.33 -6.77 6.12
C GLY A 276 -9.65 -5.41 6.24
N SER A 277 -9.92 -4.51 5.31
CA SER A 277 -9.40 -3.14 5.36
C SER A 277 -9.86 -2.41 6.61
N VAL A 278 -8.92 -1.77 7.29
CA VAL A 278 -9.16 -0.84 8.41
C VAL A 278 -8.69 0.59 8.06
N GLY A 279 -8.51 0.90 6.78
CA GLY A 279 -8.03 2.19 6.31
C GLY A 279 -6.50 2.35 6.39
N ILE A 280 -5.75 1.23 6.36
CA ILE A 280 -4.29 1.25 6.34
C ILE A 280 -3.83 0.31 5.22
N GLY A 281 -3.73 0.87 4.00
CA GLY A 281 -3.18 0.23 2.82
C GLY A 281 -1.76 0.73 2.52
N PHE A 282 -0.97 -0.09 1.85
CA PHE A 282 0.40 0.20 1.47
C PHE A 282 0.62 -0.06 -0.02
N ASP A 283 1.14 0.96 -0.70
CA ASP A 283 1.44 0.93 -2.11
C ASP A 283 2.94 1.06 -2.36
N ILE A 284 3.47 0.29 -3.30
CA ILE A 284 4.82 0.47 -3.82
C ILE A 284 4.82 1.74 -4.67
N PRO A 285 5.68 2.75 -4.40
CA PRO A 285 5.68 4.01 -5.14
C PRO A 285 5.92 3.84 -6.65
N ALA A 286 5.29 4.67 -7.46
CA ALA A 286 5.50 4.70 -8.91
C ALA A 286 6.97 4.91 -9.29
N SER A 287 7.74 5.67 -8.53
CA SER A 287 9.19 5.85 -8.73
C SER A 287 9.95 4.53 -8.65
N THR A 288 9.65 3.72 -7.65
CA THR A 288 10.23 2.37 -7.49
C THR A 288 9.77 1.46 -8.62
N ALA A 289 8.46 1.45 -8.91
CA ALA A 289 7.89 0.62 -9.96
C ALA A 289 8.51 0.91 -11.35
N LYS A 290 8.71 2.18 -11.71
CA LYS A 290 9.38 2.56 -12.96
C LYS A 290 10.77 1.97 -13.10
N LEU A 291 11.59 2.09 -12.05
CA LEU A 291 12.98 1.59 -12.06
C LEU A 291 13.03 0.08 -12.18
N VAL A 292 12.20 -0.62 -11.42
CA VAL A 292 12.12 -2.08 -11.42
C VAL A 292 11.61 -2.59 -12.76
N VAL A 293 10.49 -2.07 -13.24
CA VAL A 293 9.87 -2.47 -14.51
C VAL A 293 10.80 -2.25 -15.70
N ALA A 294 11.55 -1.14 -15.72
CA ALA A 294 12.53 -0.90 -16.79
C ALA A 294 13.61 -1.99 -16.83
N GLN A 295 14.14 -2.41 -15.67
CA GLN A 295 15.13 -3.47 -15.60
C GLN A 295 14.53 -4.85 -15.91
N LEU A 296 13.33 -5.16 -15.43
CA LEU A 296 12.64 -6.41 -15.73
C LEU A 296 12.35 -6.53 -17.23
N LYS A 297 11.97 -5.42 -17.89
CA LYS A 297 11.73 -5.41 -19.34
C LYS A 297 13.01 -5.63 -20.14
N ASP A 298 14.14 -5.04 -19.71
CA ASP A 298 15.42 -5.09 -20.41
C ASP A 298 16.17 -6.41 -20.17
N LYS A 299 16.19 -6.90 -18.93
CA LYS A 299 17.07 -8.01 -18.48
C LYS A 299 16.35 -9.19 -17.88
N GLY A 300 15.04 -9.09 -17.66
CA GLY A 300 14.26 -10.11 -16.93
C GLY A 300 14.56 -10.18 -15.42
N ALA A 301 15.49 -9.39 -14.92
CA ALA A 301 15.91 -9.38 -13.53
C ALA A 301 16.34 -7.98 -13.08
N VAL A 302 16.25 -7.72 -11.76
CA VAL A 302 16.71 -6.46 -11.16
C VAL A 302 18.10 -6.62 -10.57
N THR A 303 19.02 -5.78 -11.02
CA THR A 303 20.37 -5.67 -10.45
C THR A 303 20.48 -4.38 -9.63
N ARG A 304 21.12 -4.47 -8.46
CA ARG A 304 21.27 -3.35 -7.53
C ARG A 304 22.74 -3.09 -7.22
N GLY A 305 23.06 -1.82 -6.99
CA GLY A 305 24.34 -1.46 -6.38
C GLY A 305 24.44 -2.06 -4.98
N TRP A 306 25.68 -2.35 -4.57
CA TRP A 306 25.96 -2.95 -3.28
C TRP A 306 27.28 -2.40 -2.72
N LEU A 307 27.26 -1.94 -1.46
CA LEU A 307 28.44 -1.46 -0.75
C LEU A 307 29.11 -2.57 0.07
N GLY A 308 28.34 -3.50 0.60
CA GLY A 308 28.81 -4.56 1.48
C GLY A 308 29.10 -4.05 2.89
N VAL A 309 28.18 -3.32 3.47
CA VAL A 309 28.20 -2.85 4.86
C VAL A 309 26.97 -3.35 5.60
N GLN A 310 27.15 -3.70 6.87
CA GLN A 310 26.06 -3.80 7.82
C GLN A 310 25.92 -2.44 8.49
N VAL A 311 24.70 -1.91 8.52
CA VAL A 311 24.44 -0.57 9.02
C VAL A 311 23.19 -0.54 9.90
N GLN A 312 23.17 0.38 10.85
CA GLN A 312 22.00 0.69 11.66
C GLN A 312 21.68 2.20 11.60
N PRO A 313 20.46 2.63 11.97
CA PRO A 313 20.11 4.04 12.06
C PRO A 313 20.93 4.74 13.15
N VAL A 314 21.26 6.01 12.92
CA VAL A 314 21.87 6.87 13.95
C VAL A 314 20.75 7.40 14.86
N THR A 315 20.69 6.92 16.10
CA THR A 315 19.79 7.45 17.13
C THR A 315 20.36 8.74 17.75
N SER A 316 19.54 9.48 18.53
CA SER A 316 19.98 10.66 19.26
C SER A 316 21.19 10.35 20.15
N ASP A 317 21.14 9.24 20.90
CA ASP A 317 22.20 8.83 21.82
C ASP A 317 23.52 8.51 21.09
N ILE A 318 23.42 7.88 19.91
CA ILE A 318 24.59 7.63 19.05
C ILE A 318 25.14 8.95 18.51
N ALA A 319 24.27 9.86 18.05
CA ALA A 319 24.70 11.16 17.54
C ALA A 319 25.43 11.96 18.61
N ASP A 320 24.89 12.03 19.83
CA ASP A 320 25.49 12.72 20.95
C ASP A 320 26.86 12.12 21.34
N SER A 321 26.94 10.78 21.37
CA SER A 321 28.21 10.08 21.72
C SER A 321 29.31 10.29 20.69
N LEU A 322 28.94 10.48 19.42
CA LEU A 322 29.88 10.72 18.32
C LEU A 322 30.15 12.22 18.07
N GLY A 323 29.41 13.11 18.73
CA GLY A 323 29.51 14.56 18.50
C GLY A 323 28.89 15.02 17.17
N LEU A 324 27.93 14.28 16.64
CA LEU A 324 27.17 14.67 15.46
C LEU A 324 26.16 15.76 15.83
N LYS A 325 25.92 16.71 14.93
CA LYS A 325 24.95 17.79 15.14
C LYS A 325 23.49 17.34 15.05
N GLU A 326 23.22 16.24 14.34
CA GLU A 326 21.90 15.70 14.08
C GLU A 326 21.93 14.18 14.09
N ALA A 327 20.85 13.55 14.54
CA ALA A 327 20.65 12.10 14.48
C ALA A 327 20.27 11.68 13.05
N ARG A 328 21.23 11.68 12.14
CA ARG A 328 21.04 11.36 10.71
C ARG A 328 22.20 10.54 10.18
N GLY A 329 21.92 9.77 9.13
CA GLY A 329 22.89 8.92 8.47
C GLY A 329 22.76 7.45 8.87
N ALA A 330 23.73 6.67 8.43
CA ALA A 330 23.81 5.24 8.69
C ALA A 330 25.17 4.92 9.35
N ILE A 331 25.14 4.45 10.59
CA ILE A 331 26.36 4.00 11.27
C ILE A 331 26.71 2.59 10.80
N VAL A 332 27.97 2.38 10.48
CA VAL A 332 28.52 1.11 10.00
C VAL A 332 28.84 0.22 11.19
N ASP A 333 28.17 -0.92 11.28
CA ASP A 333 28.49 -1.95 12.27
C ASP A 333 29.71 -2.75 11.84
N ASN A 334 29.69 -3.22 10.57
CA ASN A 334 30.79 -3.99 10.03
C ASN A 334 30.81 -3.91 8.49
N PRO A 335 31.92 -3.49 7.87
CA PRO A 335 32.15 -3.68 6.45
C PRO A 335 32.47 -5.16 6.16
N GLN A 336 31.84 -5.75 5.14
CA GLN A 336 32.11 -7.14 4.76
C GLN A 336 33.48 -7.25 4.09
N ASP A 337 34.22 -8.31 4.41
CA ASP A 337 35.54 -8.56 3.83
C ASP A 337 35.49 -8.60 2.29
N GLY A 338 36.42 -7.90 1.65
CA GLY A 338 36.52 -7.83 0.19
C GLY A 338 35.44 -6.98 -0.48
N SER A 339 34.50 -6.39 0.27
CA SER A 339 33.46 -5.53 -0.26
C SER A 339 34.01 -4.20 -0.82
N PRO A 340 33.21 -3.49 -1.64
CA PRO A 340 33.56 -2.14 -2.08
C PRO A 340 33.84 -1.18 -0.92
N ALA A 341 33.06 -1.23 0.16
CA ALA A 341 33.24 -0.39 1.33
C ALA A 341 34.56 -0.68 2.06
N ALA A 342 34.88 -1.96 2.30
CA ALA A 342 36.14 -2.33 2.93
C ALA A 342 37.33 -1.90 2.08
N LYS A 343 37.28 -2.04 0.75
CA LYS A 343 38.32 -1.55 -0.19
C LYS A 343 38.46 -0.03 -0.18
N ALA A 344 37.39 0.69 0.09
CA ALA A 344 37.37 2.15 0.18
C ALA A 344 37.90 2.66 1.57
N GLY A 345 38.17 1.76 2.51
CA GLY A 345 38.62 2.11 3.86
C GLY A 345 37.53 2.57 4.81
N ILE A 346 36.28 2.11 4.58
CA ILE A 346 35.19 2.27 5.55
C ILE A 346 35.43 1.31 6.71
N GLU A 347 35.33 1.82 7.93
CA GLU A 347 35.55 1.07 9.17
C GLU A 347 34.27 0.96 10.01
N ALA A 348 34.26 0.04 10.96
CA ALA A 348 33.18 -0.03 11.95
C ALA A 348 33.18 1.26 12.81
N GLY A 349 31.97 1.78 13.07
CA GLY A 349 31.75 3.05 13.77
C GLY A 349 31.73 4.29 12.85
N ASP A 350 32.04 4.15 11.57
CA ASP A 350 31.84 5.23 10.60
C ASP A 350 30.37 5.54 10.40
N VAL A 351 30.02 6.82 10.23
CA VAL A 351 28.67 7.24 9.88
C VAL A 351 28.64 7.77 8.46
N ILE A 352 27.94 7.08 7.57
CA ILE A 352 27.71 7.52 6.19
C ILE A 352 26.61 8.58 6.22
N THR A 353 26.95 9.81 5.85
CA THR A 353 26.05 10.98 5.92
C THR A 353 25.53 11.44 4.57
N ALA A 354 26.26 11.15 3.48
CA ALA A 354 25.78 11.44 2.12
C ALA A 354 26.36 10.47 1.08
N VAL A 355 25.66 10.34 -0.04
CA VAL A 355 26.08 9.60 -1.25
C VAL A 355 26.02 10.56 -2.42
N ASN A 356 27.14 10.78 -3.12
CA ASN A 356 27.26 11.72 -4.24
C ASN A 356 26.73 13.14 -3.91
N GLY A 357 26.95 13.62 -2.68
CA GLY A 357 26.45 14.89 -2.19
C GLY A 357 24.98 14.93 -1.78
N THR A 358 24.24 13.83 -1.97
CA THR A 358 22.86 13.71 -1.48
C THR A 358 22.88 13.20 -0.05
N ALA A 359 22.32 13.99 0.88
CA ALA A 359 22.29 13.65 2.30
C ALA A 359 21.45 12.40 2.56
N ILE A 360 21.93 11.49 3.40
CA ILE A 360 21.27 10.26 3.84
C ILE A 360 20.57 10.51 5.17
N LYS A 361 19.32 10.10 5.27
CA LYS A 361 18.51 10.24 6.48
C LYS A 361 18.78 9.13 7.49
N ASP A 362 18.79 7.90 7.01
CA ASP A 362 18.92 6.69 7.82
C ASP A 362 19.53 5.52 7.01
N SER A 363 19.69 4.36 7.64
CA SER A 363 20.27 3.16 7.03
C SER A 363 19.46 2.64 5.82
N ARG A 364 18.13 2.79 5.82
CA ARG A 364 17.29 2.38 4.68
C ARG A 364 17.43 3.35 3.50
N ASP A 365 17.50 4.65 3.80
CA ASP A 365 17.73 5.65 2.76
C ASP A 365 19.08 5.42 2.06
N LEU A 366 20.12 5.03 2.82
CA LEU A 366 21.39 4.57 2.26
C LEU A 366 21.19 3.34 1.37
N ALA A 367 20.52 2.30 1.86
CA ALA A 367 20.31 1.07 1.12
C ALA A 367 19.54 1.34 -0.21
N ARG A 368 18.47 2.14 -0.17
CA ARG A 368 17.72 2.54 -1.37
C ARG A 368 18.57 3.34 -2.34
N THR A 369 19.29 4.35 -1.84
CA THR A 369 20.16 5.20 -2.68
C THR A 369 21.20 4.37 -3.42
N ILE A 370 21.87 3.47 -2.72
CA ILE A 370 22.87 2.57 -3.33
C ILE A 370 22.22 1.59 -4.30
N ALA A 371 21.03 1.05 -3.98
CA ALA A 371 20.33 0.09 -4.81
C ALA A 371 19.89 0.67 -6.17
N THR A 372 19.70 1.98 -6.28
CA THR A 372 19.36 2.62 -7.57
C THR A 372 20.54 2.77 -8.52
N LEU A 373 21.77 2.62 -8.01
CA LEU A 373 22.98 2.76 -8.80
C LEU A 373 23.32 1.46 -9.53
N ALA A 374 23.83 1.58 -10.75
CA ALA A 374 24.28 0.41 -11.48
C ALA A 374 25.52 -0.20 -10.81
N PRO A 375 25.67 -1.53 -10.76
CA PRO A 375 26.91 -2.18 -10.33
C PRO A 375 28.11 -1.66 -11.10
N GLY A 376 29.23 -1.44 -10.39
CA GLY A 376 30.44 -0.88 -10.97
C GLY A 376 30.49 0.65 -11.05
N THR A 377 29.40 1.33 -10.67
CA THR A 377 29.40 2.80 -10.59
C THR A 377 30.31 3.28 -9.43
N SER A 378 31.23 4.20 -9.71
CA SER A 378 31.98 4.88 -8.67
C SER A 378 31.10 5.88 -7.94
N VAL A 379 31.12 5.85 -6.61
CA VAL A 379 30.33 6.73 -5.75
C VAL A 379 31.25 7.47 -4.78
N LYS A 380 30.88 8.69 -4.41
CA LYS A 380 31.49 9.46 -3.32
C LYS A 380 30.64 9.31 -2.07
N LEU A 381 31.23 8.88 -0.98
CA LEU A 381 30.58 8.79 0.33
C LEU A 381 31.13 9.87 1.24
N ASP A 382 30.27 10.73 1.77
CA ASP A 382 30.63 11.59 2.88
C ASP A 382 30.44 10.82 4.18
N VAL A 383 31.49 10.71 4.94
CA VAL A 383 31.60 9.85 6.13
C VAL A 383 32.06 10.67 7.30
N PHE A 384 31.46 10.48 8.46
CA PHE A 384 31.98 10.97 9.73
C PHE A 384 32.77 9.84 10.38
N HIS A 385 34.10 10.02 10.44
CA HIS A 385 35.06 9.03 10.90
C HIS A 385 35.82 9.57 12.11
N LYS A 386 35.76 8.92 13.26
CA LYS A 386 36.52 9.27 14.49
C LYS A 386 36.49 10.77 14.84
N GLY A 387 35.31 11.40 14.74
CA GLY A 387 35.13 12.81 15.08
C GLY A 387 35.39 13.80 13.94
N ALA A 388 35.71 13.35 12.73
CA ALA A 388 36.02 14.22 11.59
C ALA A 388 35.25 13.83 10.34
N ALA A 389 34.83 14.82 9.54
CA ALA A 389 34.24 14.59 8.23
C ALA A 389 35.31 14.18 7.21
N LYS A 390 35.03 13.15 6.39
CA LYS A 390 35.91 12.61 5.36
C LYS A 390 35.04 12.24 4.12
N THR A 391 35.62 12.32 2.94
CA THR A 391 34.99 11.84 1.69
C THR A 391 35.85 10.78 1.05
#